data_8423fa7376de72c0f939cd433f1a77ba
#
_entry.id   8423fa7376de72c0f939cd433f1a77ba
#
_cell.length_a   1.000
_cell.length_b   1.000
_cell.length_c   1.000
_cell.angle_alpha   90.00
_cell.angle_beta   90.00
_cell.angle_gamma   90.00
#
_symmetry.space_group_name_H-M   'P 1'
#
loop_
_entity.id
_entity.type
_entity.pdbx_description
1 polymer ?
#
loop_
_entity_poly.entity_id
_entity_poly.type
_entity_poly.pdbx_seq_one_letter_code
_entity_poly.pdbx_strand_id
1 'polypeptide(L)'
;MEAPRGPPYGLGMRRFALLCLTLFCSGALSAHPEWKEANCLGVIDETGQLTLTIKFDVPSFLVGQTSKDAPIKALDELMLTPGQLAASIEPGRRRLLDGLRLEVDGRDTPVILVAFPSAETIAATSAKQGEADRYPVMLNARLSANIPTNAAQLRLRFPPTLGTVFVNLRKGMDYQVVMAATPAYPAELSLGDEPRESAGETAWTLFLDGFGHVLPDGWDHCLFMVAMFLGASSLGQALRRSLVFTLGHSITLTAVAMGWLGQPGPWIEPFIALTIGVSAWLAFRGRLQERSALILPAAFGLVHGLGFAAAVADNLASWSAGDVVLILIGFNLGVEGAQALVIGVAATLFWATARAKLPEAKLRRGLSLAVALTGFGVFVWRLLGLG
;
A
#
# COMPACT_ATOMS: atom_id res chain seq x y z
N MET A 1 -56.83 31.65 -13.45
CA MET A 1 -55.90 30.85 -14.24
C MET A 1 -54.61 30.74 -13.40
N GLU A 2 -54.51 29.70 -12.58
CA GLU A 2 -53.29 29.43 -11.82
C GLU A 2 -52.32 28.64 -12.70
N ALA A 3 -51.06 29.08 -12.75
CA ALA A 3 -49.99 28.40 -13.46
C ALA A 3 -49.62 27.09 -12.73
N PRO A 4 -49.35 26.00 -13.40
CA PRO A 4 -49.00 24.70 -12.76
C PRO A 4 -47.66 24.78 -12.07
N ARG A 5 -47.65 24.46 -10.76
CA ARG A 5 -46.45 24.30 -9.95
C ARG A 5 -45.69 23.10 -10.48
N GLY A 6 -44.45 23.31 -10.94
CA GLY A 6 -43.54 22.25 -11.36
C GLY A 6 -43.22 21.29 -10.23
N PRO A 7 -42.90 20.02 -10.53
CA PRO A 7 -42.73 18.96 -9.54
C PRO A 7 -41.48 19.16 -8.66
N PRO A 8 -41.49 18.66 -7.40
CA PRO A 8 -40.46 18.92 -6.38
C PRO A 8 -39.21 18.02 -6.55
N TYR A 9 -38.55 18.04 -7.73
CA TYR A 9 -37.35 17.18 -7.97
C TYR A 9 -36.05 17.72 -7.35
N GLY A 10 -36.08 18.93 -6.74
CA GLY A 10 -34.90 19.57 -6.17
C GLY A 10 -34.39 18.93 -4.85
N LEU A 11 -35.27 18.33 -4.05
CA LEU A 11 -34.92 17.81 -2.73
C LEU A 11 -34.24 16.42 -2.78
N GLY A 12 -34.66 15.57 -3.73
CA GLY A 12 -34.08 14.23 -3.89
C GLY A 12 -32.64 14.25 -4.41
N MET A 13 -32.36 15.16 -5.34
CA MET A 13 -31.04 15.31 -5.95
C MET A 13 -30.02 15.93 -5.00
N ARG A 14 -30.43 16.86 -4.13
CA ARG A 14 -29.59 17.42 -3.07
C ARG A 14 -29.26 16.36 -2.00
N ARG A 15 -30.23 15.52 -1.62
CA ARG A 15 -30.02 14.44 -0.65
C ARG A 15 -29.12 13.33 -1.22
N PHE A 16 -29.27 12.98 -2.50
CA PHE A 16 -28.41 12.00 -3.15
C PHE A 16 -26.98 12.53 -3.32
N ALA A 17 -26.80 13.79 -3.75
CA ALA A 17 -25.49 14.42 -3.82
C ALA A 17 -24.82 14.56 -2.43
N LEU A 18 -25.59 14.89 -1.39
CA LEU A 18 -25.09 14.92 -0.01
C LEU A 18 -24.74 13.51 0.49
N LEU A 19 -25.53 12.48 0.18
CA LEU A 19 -25.24 11.11 0.58
C LEU A 19 -23.99 10.59 -0.11
N CYS A 20 -23.80 10.87 -1.40
CA CYS A 20 -22.56 10.56 -2.11
C CYS A 20 -21.37 11.34 -1.54
N LEU A 21 -21.54 12.62 -1.22
CA LEU A 21 -20.50 13.45 -0.62
C LEU A 21 -20.13 12.97 0.79
N THR A 22 -21.11 12.58 1.62
CA THR A 22 -20.84 12.05 2.97
C THR A 22 -20.20 10.66 2.94
N LEU A 23 -20.59 9.79 2.01
CA LEU A 23 -19.95 8.48 1.83
C LEU A 23 -18.52 8.64 1.30
N PHE A 24 -18.26 9.60 0.42
CA PHE A 24 -16.91 9.89 -0.07
C PHE A 24 -16.04 10.65 0.95
N CYS A 25 -16.62 11.58 1.72
CA CYS A 25 -15.88 12.30 2.76
C CYS A 25 -15.54 11.43 3.97
N SER A 26 -16.35 10.42 4.31
CA SER A 26 -16.03 9.50 5.42
C SER A 26 -14.85 8.59 5.09
N GLY A 27 -14.63 8.23 3.81
CA GLY A 27 -13.44 7.50 3.37
C GLY A 27 -12.17 8.36 3.31
N ALA A 28 -12.30 9.65 2.99
CA ALA A 28 -11.17 10.57 2.86
C ALA A 28 -10.62 11.07 4.22
N LEU A 29 -11.38 10.94 5.29
CA LEU A 29 -11.00 11.36 6.66
C LEU A 29 -10.23 10.28 7.44
N SER A 30 -10.04 9.09 6.87
CA SER A 30 -9.24 8.01 7.46
C SER A 30 -7.87 7.87 6.77
N ALA A 31 -7.20 8.98 6.44
CA ALA A 31 -5.77 8.96 6.24
C ALA A 31 -5.10 8.87 7.62
N HIS A 32 -5.18 7.68 8.24
CA HIS A 32 -4.24 7.34 9.29
C HIS A 32 -2.85 7.31 8.65
N PRO A 33 -1.80 7.81 9.31
CA PRO A 33 -0.44 7.51 8.89
C PRO A 33 -0.39 6.00 8.67
N GLU A 34 0.06 5.56 7.50
CA GLU A 34 0.20 4.13 7.21
C GLU A 34 1.14 3.54 8.25
N TRP A 35 0.56 2.89 9.25
CA TRP A 35 1.31 2.17 10.26
C TRP A 35 2.10 1.09 9.54
N LYS A 36 3.42 1.30 9.41
CA LYS A 36 4.28 0.31 8.75
C LYS A 36 4.48 -0.85 9.70
N GLU A 37 3.89 -1.98 9.35
CA GLU A 37 4.07 -3.22 10.06
C GLU A 37 5.51 -3.74 9.88
N ALA A 38 5.95 -4.58 10.80
CA ALA A 38 7.28 -5.16 10.73
C ALA A 38 7.34 -6.24 9.65
N ASN A 39 8.47 -6.31 8.94
CA ASN A 39 8.74 -7.34 7.93
C ASN A 39 9.99 -8.12 8.32
N CYS A 40 9.96 -9.44 8.17
CA CYS A 40 11.10 -10.32 8.39
C CYS A 40 11.41 -11.10 7.11
N LEU A 41 12.59 -10.89 6.57
CA LEU A 41 13.14 -11.72 5.49
C LEU A 41 14.10 -12.74 6.09
N GLY A 42 13.76 -14.02 5.99
CA GLY A 42 14.61 -15.15 6.31
C GLY A 42 15.27 -15.70 5.04
N VAL A 43 16.59 -15.88 5.06
CA VAL A 43 17.33 -16.52 3.97
C VAL A 43 18.11 -17.68 4.55
N ILE A 44 17.89 -18.87 4.00
CA ILE A 44 18.66 -20.09 4.34
C ILE A 44 19.59 -20.37 3.17
N ASP A 45 20.89 -20.38 3.44
CA ASP A 45 21.89 -20.74 2.43
C ASP A 45 22.11 -22.25 2.33
N GLU A 46 22.97 -22.66 1.39
CA GLU A 46 23.30 -24.07 1.13
C GLU A 46 24.00 -24.74 2.34
N THR A 47 24.57 -23.96 3.25
CA THR A 47 25.27 -24.48 4.46
C THR A 47 24.34 -24.66 5.65
N GLY A 48 23.06 -24.27 5.52
CA GLY A 48 22.10 -24.29 6.63
C GLY A 48 22.19 -23.04 7.50
N GLN A 49 22.89 -21.99 7.08
CA GLN A 49 22.88 -20.72 7.81
C GLN A 49 21.61 -19.95 7.49
N LEU A 50 20.79 -19.71 8.51
CA LEU A 50 19.62 -18.83 8.44
C LEU A 50 20.05 -17.41 8.79
N THR A 51 19.76 -16.46 7.91
CA THR A 51 19.87 -15.02 8.17
C THR A 51 18.46 -14.43 8.22
N LEU A 52 18.10 -13.79 9.33
CA LEU A 52 16.86 -13.05 9.51
C LEU A 52 17.15 -11.55 9.43
N THR A 53 16.52 -10.86 8.50
CA THR A 53 16.56 -9.40 8.41
C THR A 53 15.18 -8.87 8.78
N ILE A 54 15.07 -8.19 9.91
CA ILE A 54 13.80 -7.66 10.44
C ILE A 54 13.80 -6.16 10.25
N LYS A 55 12.87 -5.66 9.44
CA LYS A 55 12.62 -4.23 9.23
C LYS A 55 11.45 -3.79 10.11
N PHE A 56 11.65 -2.82 10.97
CA PHE A 56 10.64 -2.37 11.93
C PHE A 56 10.87 -0.92 12.34
N ASP A 57 9.85 -0.31 12.95
CA ASP A 57 9.94 1.04 13.53
C ASP A 57 10.76 1.03 14.81
N VAL A 58 12.02 1.42 14.70
CA VAL A 58 12.99 1.30 15.78
C VAL A 58 12.66 2.22 16.97
N PRO A 59 12.31 3.51 16.81
CA PRO A 59 11.94 4.36 17.94
C PRO A 59 10.78 3.79 18.76
N SER A 60 9.70 3.35 18.11
CA SER A 60 8.56 2.74 18.82
C SER A 60 8.96 1.48 19.58
N PHE A 61 9.75 0.63 18.94
CA PHE A 61 10.29 -0.57 19.59
C PHE A 61 11.19 -0.24 20.80
N LEU A 62 12.01 0.81 20.73
CA LEU A 62 12.89 1.24 21.83
C LEU A 62 12.10 1.76 23.03
N VAL A 63 10.98 2.44 22.84
CA VAL A 63 10.10 2.83 23.95
C VAL A 63 9.22 1.68 24.45
N GLY A 64 9.29 0.50 23.82
CA GLY A 64 8.57 -0.70 24.27
C GLY A 64 7.13 -0.79 23.80
N GLN A 65 6.80 -0.13 22.70
CA GLN A 65 5.47 -0.09 22.10
C GLN A 65 5.50 -0.60 20.64
N THR A 66 4.34 -0.96 20.11
CA THR A 66 4.21 -1.19 18.67
C THR A 66 4.24 0.15 17.93
N SER A 67 4.53 0.15 16.64
CA SER A 67 4.51 1.38 15.83
C SER A 67 3.15 2.09 15.91
N LYS A 68 2.06 1.33 16.00
CA LYS A 68 0.69 1.84 16.10
C LYS A 68 0.37 2.49 17.46
N ASP A 69 0.95 1.95 18.54
CA ASP A 69 0.54 2.31 19.92
C ASP A 69 1.53 3.30 20.57
N ALA A 70 2.67 3.59 19.92
CA ALA A 70 3.70 4.45 20.49
C ALA A 70 3.23 5.92 20.55
N PRO A 71 3.22 6.54 21.75
CA PRO A 71 2.83 7.93 21.89
C PRO A 71 3.89 8.85 21.24
N ILE A 72 3.48 9.75 20.35
CA ILE A 72 4.39 10.70 19.68
C ILE A 72 5.26 11.46 20.69
N LYS A 73 4.70 11.88 21.82
CA LYS A 73 5.45 12.55 22.89
C LYS A 73 6.62 11.72 23.41
N ALA A 74 6.43 10.40 23.58
CA ALA A 74 7.51 9.52 24.05
C ALA A 74 8.59 9.32 22.97
N LEU A 75 8.17 9.29 21.70
CA LEU A 75 9.10 9.21 20.57
C LEU A 75 9.92 10.51 20.46
N ASP A 76 9.27 11.66 20.56
CA ASP A 76 9.97 12.97 20.54
C ASP A 76 10.94 13.10 21.71
N GLU A 77 10.55 12.71 22.93
CA GLU A 77 11.43 12.72 24.11
C GLU A 77 12.66 11.85 23.90
N LEU A 78 12.50 10.65 23.35
CA LEU A 78 13.60 9.75 23.00
C LEU A 78 14.52 10.35 21.94
N MET A 79 13.95 10.88 20.85
CA MET A 79 14.69 11.32 19.68
C MET A 79 15.37 12.69 19.85
N LEU A 80 14.79 13.59 20.66
CA LEU A 80 15.36 14.90 20.94
C LEU A 80 16.48 14.85 22.02
N THR A 81 16.65 13.71 22.69
CA THR A 81 17.66 13.54 23.73
C THR A 81 18.69 12.49 23.30
N PRO A 82 19.79 12.88 22.62
CA PRO A 82 20.78 11.91 22.08
C PRO A 82 21.32 10.91 23.12
N GLY A 83 21.49 11.35 24.37
CA GLY A 83 21.92 10.47 25.45
C GLY A 83 20.90 9.38 25.81
N GLN A 84 19.60 9.71 25.78
CA GLN A 84 18.53 8.72 26.01
C GLN A 84 18.44 7.74 24.85
N LEU A 85 18.50 8.22 23.60
CA LEU A 85 18.51 7.35 22.43
C LEU A 85 19.69 6.36 22.49
N ALA A 86 20.91 6.85 22.78
CA ALA A 86 22.08 5.98 22.92
C ALA A 86 21.93 4.96 24.06
N ALA A 87 21.39 5.38 25.21
CA ALA A 87 21.15 4.49 26.35
C ALA A 87 20.06 3.44 26.09
N SER A 88 19.13 3.69 25.19
CA SER A 88 18.04 2.78 24.87
C SER A 88 18.43 1.64 23.90
N ILE A 89 19.56 1.76 23.20
CA ILE A 89 20.00 0.76 22.20
C ILE A 89 20.24 -0.61 22.83
N GLU A 90 21.01 -0.69 23.90
CA GLU A 90 21.32 -1.98 24.52
C GLU A 90 20.10 -2.67 25.16
N PRO A 91 19.21 -1.97 25.88
CA PRO A 91 17.91 -2.53 26.26
C PRO A 91 17.05 -3.00 25.07
N GLY A 92 17.06 -2.25 23.96
CA GLY A 92 16.37 -2.65 22.73
C GLY A 92 16.92 -3.95 22.13
N ARG A 93 18.25 -4.07 22.03
CA ARG A 93 18.92 -5.31 21.58
C ARG A 93 18.53 -6.52 22.40
N ARG A 94 18.54 -6.39 23.73
CA ARG A 94 18.10 -7.45 24.66
C ARG A 94 16.63 -7.80 24.46
N ARG A 95 15.76 -6.80 24.38
CA ARG A 95 14.32 -7.02 24.13
C ARG A 95 14.08 -7.80 22.84
N LEU A 96 14.84 -7.52 21.76
CA LEU A 96 14.73 -8.25 20.51
C LEU A 96 15.17 -9.70 20.68
N LEU A 97 16.34 -9.94 21.28
CA LEU A 97 16.89 -11.28 21.51
C LEU A 97 16.04 -12.12 22.46
N ASP A 98 15.58 -11.52 23.57
CA ASP A 98 14.79 -12.22 24.58
C ASP A 98 13.37 -12.55 24.09
N GLY A 99 12.83 -11.71 23.20
CA GLY A 99 11.48 -11.89 22.67
C GLY A 99 11.40 -12.69 21.39
N LEU A 100 12.51 -12.85 20.65
CA LEU A 100 12.56 -13.66 19.45
C LEU A 100 12.87 -15.10 19.81
N ARG A 101 12.02 -16.04 19.38
CA ARG A 101 12.23 -17.48 19.54
C ARG A 101 12.21 -18.14 18.17
N LEU A 102 13.22 -18.96 17.94
CA LEU A 102 13.33 -19.81 16.76
C LEU A 102 13.29 -21.27 17.21
N GLU A 103 12.28 -22.00 16.79
CA GLU A 103 12.21 -23.45 16.94
C GLU A 103 12.45 -24.11 15.60
N VAL A 104 13.28 -25.13 15.56
CA VAL A 104 13.54 -25.98 14.39
C VAL A 104 13.15 -27.40 14.75
N ASP A 105 12.18 -27.97 14.03
CA ASP A 105 11.61 -29.29 14.31
C ASP A 105 11.20 -29.48 15.77
N GLY A 106 10.57 -28.43 16.36
CA GLY A 106 10.11 -28.38 17.74
C GLY A 106 11.21 -28.21 18.80
N ARG A 107 12.45 -27.87 18.40
CA ARG A 107 13.58 -27.61 19.31
C ARG A 107 13.99 -26.15 19.27
N ASP A 108 14.14 -25.54 20.43
CA ASP A 108 14.69 -24.19 20.54
C ASP A 108 16.08 -24.10 19.89
N THR A 109 16.27 -23.16 19.00
CA THR A 109 17.53 -22.94 18.29
C THR A 109 18.05 -21.54 18.63
N PRO A 110 19.32 -21.43 19.10
CA PRO A 110 19.89 -20.14 19.48
C PRO A 110 20.04 -19.22 18.29
N VAL A 111 19.67 -17.96 18.49
CA VAL A 111 19.77 -16.89 17.50
C VAL A 111 20.80 -15.86 17.96
N ILE A 112 21.67 -15.43 17.07
CA ILE A 112 22.73 -14.45 17.31
C ILE A 112 22.36 -13.14 16.65
N LEU A 113 22.39 -12.03 17.37
CA LEU A 113 22.21 -10.70 16.80
C LEU A 113 23.49 -10.24 16.12
N VAL A 114 23.46 -10.15 14.79
CA VAL A 114 24.60 -9.74 13.95
C VAL A 114 24.69 -8.22 13.85
N ALA A 115 23.55 -7.55 13.69
CA ALA A 115 23.49 -6.09 13.58
C ALA A 115 22.19 -5.55 14.15
N PHE A 116 22.28 -4.38 14.78
CA PHE A 116 21.14 -3.60 15.27
C PHE A 116 21.41 -2.13 14.96
N PRO A 117 20.39 -1.31 14.61
CA PRO A 117 20.59 0.10 14.28
C PRO A 117 21.27 0.88 15.40
N SER A 118 22.27 1.69 15.05
CA SER A 118 22.92 2.60 15.99
C SER A 118 22.08 3.84 16.23
N ALA A 119 22.30 4.52 17.36
CA ALA A 119 21.63 5.80 17.64
C ALA A 119 21.88 6.84 16.55
N GLU A 120 23.09 6.89 15.99
CA GLU A 120 23.45 7.79 14.89
C GLU A 120 22.63 7.48 13.62
N THR A 121 22.50 6.19 13.27
CA THR A 121 21.73 5.78 12.09
C THR A 121 20.25 6.12 12.25
N ILE A 122 19.68 5.91 13.44
CA ILE A 122 18.29 6.23 13.74
C ILE A 122 18.06 7.74 13.62
N ALA A 123 18.90 8.56 14.27
CA ALA A 123 18.80 10.01 14.23
C ALA A 123 18.97 10.55 12.82
N ALA A 124 19.96 10.07 12.05
CA ALA A 124 20.21 10.49 10.68
C ALA A 124 19.04 10.13 9.73
N THR A 125 18.40 8.98 9.95
CA THR A 125 17.26 8.57 9.12
C THR A 125 16.03 9.41 9.43
N SER A 126 15.72 9.64 10.69
CA SER A 126 14.64 10.54 11.12
C SER A 126 14.83 11.97 10.60
N ALA A 127 16.04 12.50 10.67
CA ALA A 127 16.34 13.85 10.18
C ALA A 127 16.13 14.02 8.67
N LYS A 128 16.29 12.95 7.89
CA LYS A 128 16.04 12.97 6.43
C LYS A 128 14.56 12.96 6.07
N GLN A 129 13.69 12.46 6.95
CA GLN A 129 12.25 12.36 6.71
C GLN A 129 11.52 13.71 6.88
N GLY A 130 12.10 14.67 7.60
CA GLY A 130 11.51 15.97 7.91
C GLY A 130 10.64 15.93 9.18
N GLU A 131 10.11 17.10 9.60
CA GLU A 131 9.34 17.18 10.85
C GLU A 131 7.96 16.55 10.77
N ALA A 132 7.28 16.65 9.62
CA ALA A 132 5.94 16.11 9.43
C ALA A 132 5.90 14.58 9.40
N ASP A 133 6.95 13.95 8.83
CA ASP A 133 7.03 12.50 8.61
C ASP A 133 8.14 11.86 9.47
N ARG A 134 8.39 12.43 10.67
CA ARG A 134 9.49 11.99 11.56
C ARG A 134 9.38 10.50 11.94
N TYR A 135 8.18 9.98 12.00
CA TYR A 135 7.88 8.59 12.34
C TYR A 135 6.92 7.95 11.31
N PRO A 136 7.01 6.62 11.09
CA PRO A 136 7.93 5.63 11.69
C PRO A 136 9.34 5.68 11.10
N VAL A 137 10.37 5.38 11.89
CA VAL A 137 11.75 5.23 11.42
C VAL A 137 12.04 3.75 11.19
N MET A 138 11.82 3.28 9.97
CA MET A 138 11.96 1.87 9.60
C MET A 138 13.42 1.52 9.29
N LEU A 139 14.04 0.69 10.13
CA LEU A 139 15.41 0.23 9.96
C LEU A 139 15.52 -1.29 10.18
N ASN A 140 16.64 -1.87 9.74
CA ASN A 140 16.86 -3.29 9.75
C ASN A 140 17.70 -3.74 10.95
N ALA A 141 17.24 -4.74 11.70
CA ALA A 141 18.09 -5.59 12.52
C ALA A 141 18.40 -6.89 11.77
N ARG A 142 19.61 -7.43 11.94
CA ARG A 142 20.03 -8.69 11.34
C ARG A 142 20.42 -9.69 12.41
N LEU A 143 19.85 -10.89 12.31
CA LEU A 143 20.12 -12.01 13.19
C LEU A 143 20.55 -13.21 12.35
N SER A 144 21.26 -14.16 12.98
CA SER A 144 21.70 -15.39 12.34
C SER A 144 21.49 -16.60 13.26
N ALA A 145 21.20 -17.74 12.65
CA ALA A 145 21.12 -19.03 13.33
C ALA A 145 21.62 -20.14 12.39
N ASN A 146 22.13 -21.21 12.96
CA ASN A 146 22.47 -22.42 12.21
C ASN A 146 21.32 -23.41 12.36
N ILE A 147 20.79 -23.88 11.24
CA ILE A 147 19.73 -24.87 11.19
C ILE A 147 20.22 -26.12 10.47
N PRO A 148 19.76 -27.31 10.87
CA PRO A 148 20.09 -28.53 10.15
C PRO A 148 19.63 -28.46 8.68
N THR A 149 20.45 -28.94 7.75
CA THR A 149 20.12 -28.93 6.32
C THR A 149 18.90 -29.78 5.96
N ASN A 150 18.59 -30.77 6.84
CA ASN A 150 17.42 -31.62 6.73
C ASN A 150 16.25 -31.17 7.62
N ALA A 151 16.29 -29.96 8.16
CA ALA A 151 15.17 -29.41 8.93
C ALA A 151 13.89 -29.36 8.09
N ALA A 152 12.77 -29.81 8.69
CA ALA A 152 11.49 -29.91 8.03
C ALA A 152 10.58 -28.72 8.37
N GLN A 153 10.71 -28.14 9.57
CA GLN A 153 9.81 -27.08 10.05
C GLN A 153 10.56 -26.02 10.84
N LEU A 154 10.23 -24.76 10.56
CA LEU A 154 10.63 -23.62 11.39
C LEU A 154 9.40 -23.00 12.03
N ARG A 155 9.56 -22.56 13.29
CA ARG A 155 8.57 -21.75 13.97
C ARG A 155 9.27 -20.50 14.51
N LEU A 156 8.77 -19.32 14.12
CA LEU A 156 9.28 -18.02 14.53
C LEU A 156 8.25 -17.29 15.38
N ARG A 157 8.66 -16.88 16.56
CA ARG A 157 7.89 -16.00 17.45
C ARG A 157 8.65 -14.70 17.64
N PHE A 158 7.96 -13.58 17.54
CA PHE A 158 8.53 -12.25 17.67
C PHE A 158 8.12 -11.58 18.99
N PRO A 159 8.92 -10.59 19.48
CA PRO A 159 8.52 -9.76 20.59
C PRO A 159 7.18 -9.07 20.33
N PRO A 160 6.28 -9.00 21.33
CA PRO A 160 4.97 -8.32 21.15
C PRO A 160 5.09 -6.86 20.71
N THR A 161 6.18 -6.21 21.05
CA THR A 161 6.48 -4.81 20.67
C THR A 161 6.72 -4.60 19.17
N LEU A 162 6.91 -5.66 18.37
CA LEU A 162 6.94 -5.57 16.92
C LEU A 162 5.53 -5.58 16.31
N GLY A 163 4.49 -5.96 17.07
CA GLY A 163 3.14 -6.12 16.57
C GLY A 163 3.03 -7.29 15.60
N THR A 164 2.33 -7.10 14.49
CA THR A 164 2.28 -8.06 13.39
C THR A 164 3.58 -8.01 12.59
N VAL A 165 4.16 -9.17 12.32
CA VAL A 165 5.38 -9.31 11.51
C VAL A 165 5.08 -10.16 10.28
N PHE A 166 5.25 -9.61 9.10
CA PHE A 166 5.17 -10.38 7.86
C PHE A 166 6.48 -11.12 7.63
N VAL A 167 6.40 -12.44 7.60
CA VAL A 167 7.57 -13.31 7.46
C VAL A 167 7.65 -13.85 6.05
N ASN A 168 8.78 -13.63 5.40
CA ASN A 168 9.13 -14.19 4.11
C ASN A 168 10.37 -15.04 4.28
N LEU A 169 10.33 -16.31 3.90
CA LEU A 169 11.47 -17.22 3.99
C LEU A 169 11.94 -17.63 2.59
N ARG A 170 13.25 -17.59 2.37
CA ARG A 170 13.88 -18.07 1.15
C ARG A 170 14.86 -19.20 1.50
N LYS A 171 14.70 -20.36 0.82
CA LYS A 171 15.65 -21.48 0.86
C LYS A 171 16.08 -21.79 -0.57
N GLY A 172 17.30 -21.41 -0.95
CA GLY A 172 17.78 -21.55 -2.34
C GLY A 172 16.92 -20.79 -3.35
N MET A 173 16.37 -21.52 -4.33
CA MET A 173 15.41 -21.00 -5.32
C MET A 173 13.96 -21.09 -4.84
N ASP A 174 13.69 -21.78 -3.74
CA ASP A 174 12.36 -21.93 -3.19
C ASP A 174 12.04 -20.76 -2.27
N TYR A 175 10.83 -20.21 -2.43
CA TYR A 175 10.37 -19.08 -1.66
C TYR A 175 9.03 -19.41 -1.01
N GLN A 176 8.90 -19.13 0.27
CA GLN A 176 7.68 -19.34 1.02
C GLN A 176 7.26 -18.02 1.69
N VAL A 177 6.07 -17.54 1.42
CA VAL A 177 5.49 -16.37 2.08
C VAL A 177 4.55 -16.82 3.17
N VAL A 178 4.75 -16.30 4.38
CA VAL A 178 3.81 -16.46 5.49
C VAL A 178 3.17 -15.11 5.79
N MET A 179 1.86 -15.05 5.74
CA MET A 179 1.13 -13.79 5.72
C MET A 179 1.24 -12.97 7.00
N ALA A 180 1.28 -13.54 8.18
CA ALA A 180 1.45 -12.76 9.41
C ALA A 180 1.83 -13.62 10.62
N ALA A 181 2.92 -13.26 11.31
CA ALA A 181 3.14 -13.66 12.71
C ALA A 181 2.58 -12.58 13.62
N THR A 182 1.71 -12.94 14.53
CA THR A 182 1.19 -12.03 15.56
C THR A 182 1.74 -12.40 16.93
N PRO A 183 1.64 -11.54 17.96
CA PRO A 183 2.04 -11.91 19.31
C PRO A 183 1.38 -13.20 19.85
N ALA A 184 0.17 -13.52 19.37
CA ALA A 184 -0.58 -14.71 19.77
C ALA A 184 -0.24 -15.96 18.92
N TYR A 185 0.13 -15.76 17.64
CA TYR A 185 0.35 -16.84 16.67
C TYR A 185 1.75 -16.73 16.07
N PRO A 186 2.65 -17.71 16.29
CA PRO A 186 3.96 -17.75 15.65
C PRO A 186 3.83 -17.95 14.13
N ALA A 187 4.86 -17.57 13.36
CA ALA A 187 4.98 -17.98 11.97
C ALA A 187 5.45 -19.44 11.92
N GLU A 188 4.70 -20.31 11.29
CA GLU A 188 5.05 -21.72 11.06
C GLU A 188 5.40 -21.91 9.57
N LEU A 189 6.63 -22.35 9.33
CA LEU A 189 7.24 -22.45 8.01
C LEU A 189 7.67 -23.88 7.76
N SER A 190 7.15 -24.51 6.71
CA SER A 190 7.61 -25.83 6.27
C SER A 190 8.86 -25.67 5.38
N LEU A 191 9.92 -26.43 5.67
CA LEU A 191 11.18 -26.45 4.91
C LEU A 191 11.29 -27.68 3.99
N GLY A 192 10.35 -28.61 4.13
CA GLY A 192 10.28 -29.82 3.31
C GLY A 192 9.72 -29.55 1.91
N ASP A 193 9.72 -30.60 1.09
CA ASP A 193 9.02 -30.63 -0.20
C ASP A 193 7.49 -30.72 0.00
N GLU A 194 6.92 -29.79 0.75
CA GLU A 194 5.47 -29.61 0.73
C GLU A 194 5.06 -29.27 -0.70
N PRO A 195 3.91 -29.76 -1.17
CA PRO A 195 3.45 -29.44 -2.49
C PRO A 195 3.39 -27.91 -2.61
N ARG A 196 4.20 -27.37 -3.53
CA ARG A 196 4.14 -25.95 -3.90
C ARG A 196 2.69 -25.61 -4.15
N GLU A 197 2.21 -24.49 -3.61
CA GLU A 197 0.95 -23.93 -4.08
C GLU A 197 0.95 -24.03 -5.60
N SER A 198 -0.10 -24.58 -6.15
CA SER A 198 -0.17 -24.69 -7.61
C SER A 198 0.00 -23.30 -8.22
N ALA A 199 0.60 -23.20 -9.38
CA ALA A 199 0.75 -21.91 -10.06
C ALA A 199 -0.59 -21.15 -10.17
N GLY A 200 -1.71 -21.89 -10.18
CA GLY A 200 -3.06 -21.34 -10.14
C GLY A 200 -3.44 -20.70 -8.79
N GLU A 201 -3.06 -21.32 -7.67
CA GLU A 201 -3.33 -20.78 -6.33
C GLU A 201 -2.51 -19.51 -6.09
N THR A 202 -1.23 -19.52 -6.44
CA THR A 202 -0.37 -18.32 -6.37
C THR A 202 -0.92 -17.20 -7.26
N ALA A 203 -1.30 -17.49 -8.50
CA ALA A 203 -1.88 -16.50 -9.41
C ALA A 203 -3.20 -15.92 -8.87
N TRP A 204 -4.02 -16.75 -8.20
CA TRP A 204 -5.26 -16.29 -7.57
C TRP A 204 -5.00 -15.39 -6.36
N THR A 205 -4.05 -15.73 -5.49
CA THR A 205 -3.65 -14.89 -4.35
C THR A 205 -3.16 -13.53 -4.84
N LEU A 206 -2.26 -13.51 -5.82
CA LEU A 206 -1.74 -12.27 -6.41
C LEU A 206 -2.83 -11.43 -7.10
N PHE A 207 -3.79 -12.08 -7.74
CA PHE A 207 -4.96 -11.40 -8.29
C PHE A 207 -5.79 -10.74 -7.18
N LEU A 208 -6.03 -11.43 -6.07
CA LEU A 208 -6.77 -10.87 -4.92
C LEU A 208 -6.03 -9.69 -4.27
N ASP A 209 -4.70 -9.77 -4.15
CA ASP A 209 -3.87 -8.67 -3.64
C ASP A 209 -3.96 -7.44 -4.53
N GLY A 210 -3.85 -7.61 -5.85
CA GLY A 210 -4.02 -6.53 -6.81
C GLY A 210 -5.45 -5.96 -6.82
N PHE A 211 -6.45 -6.82 -6.63
CA PHE A 211 -7.83 -6.38 -6.51
C PHE A 211 -8.05 -5.59 -5.21
N GLY A 212 -7.51 -6.07 -4.08
CA GLY A 212 -7.53 -5.43 -2.77
C GLY A 212 -6.86 -4.06 -2.79
N HIS A 213 -5.74 -3.93 -3.50
CA HIS A 213 -5.03 -2.67 -3.69
C HIS A 213 -5.92 -1.54 -4.26
N VAL A 214 -6.92 -1.87 -5.06
CA VAL A 214 -7.90 -0.91 -5.60
C VAL A 214 -9.16 -0.87 -4.74
N LEU A 215 -9.68 -2.02 -4.33
CA LEU A 215 -10.90 -2.20 -3.56
C LEU A 215 -10.69 -3.24 -2.45
N PRO A 216 -10.70 -2.83 -1.15
CA PRO A 216 -11.18 -1.54 -0.62
C PRO A 216 -10.11 -0.45 -0.43
N ASP A 217 -8.81 -0.75 -0.57
CA ASP A 217 -7.72 0.06 -0.01
C ASP A 217 -7.36 1.31 -0.86
N GLY A 218 -7.54 1.23 -2.19
CA GLY A 218 -7.13 2.28 -3.13
C GLY A 218 -8.25 3.25 -3.50
N TRP A 219 -8.72 4.08 -2.57
CA TRP A 219 -9.77 5.08 -2.86
C TRP A 219 -9.36 6.09 -3.95
N ASP A 220 -8.07 6.38 -4.10
CA ASP A 220 -7.51 7.24 -5.14
C ASP A 220 -7.67 6.61 -6.54
N HIS A 221 -7.43 5.31 -6.68
CA HIS A 221 -7.74 4.54 -7.90
C HIS A 221 -9.24 4.60 -8.22
N CYS A 222 -10.10 4.42 -7.21
CA CYS A 222 -11.55 4.50 -7.37
C CYS A 222 -11.99 5.86 -7.88
N LEU A 223 -11.50 6.95 -7.28
CA LEU A 223 -11.81 8.31 -7.70
C LEU A 223 -11.28 8.61 -9.09
N PHE A 224 -10.07 8.13 -9.41
CA PHE A 224 -9.49 8.30 -10.73
C PHE A 224 -10.31 7.57 -11.80
N MET A 225 -10.75 6.31 -11.55
CA MET A 225 -11.60 5.55 -12.47
C MET A 225 -12.95 6.21 -12.67
N VAL A 226 -13.55 6.75 -11.62
CA VAL A 226 -14.79 7.55 -11.73
C VAL A 226 -14.56 8.79 -12.60
N ALA A 227 -13.45 9.52 -12.42
CA ALA A 227 -13.11 10.67 -13.26
C ALA A 227 -12.94 10.26 -14.74
N MET A 228 -12.27 9.14 -15.01
CA MET A 228 -12.08 8.60 -16.37
C MET A 228 -13.42 8.22 -17.01
N PHE A 229 -14.31 7.59 -16.26
CA PHE A 229 -15.66 7.23 -16.69
C PHE A 229 -16.51 8.49 -16.99
N LEU A 230 -16.50 9.46 -16.10
CA LEU A 230 -17.27 10.71 -16.26
C LEU A 230 -16.83 11.50 -17.52
N GLY A 231 -15.54 11.44 -17.87
CA GLY A 231 -15.00 12.07 -19.07
C GLY A 231 -15.10 11.21 -20.34
N ALA A 232 -15.59 9.97 -20.25
CA ALA A 232 -15.70 9.07 -21.40
C ALA A 232 -17.04 9.24 -22.12
N SER A 233 -17.02 9.09 -23.46
CA SER A 233 -18.22 9.06 -24.30
C SER A 233 -18.85 7.67 -24.42
N SER A 234 -18.12 6.61 -24.04
CA SER A 234 -18.60 5.22 -24.05
C SER A 234 -17.89 4.40 -22.98
N LEU A 235 -18.52 3.29 -22.57
CA LEU A 235 -17.92 2.32 -21.63
C LEU A 235 -16.57 1.77 -22.16
N GLY A 236 -16.52 1.43 -23.46
CA GLY A 236 -15.29 0.93 -24.08
C GLY A 236 -14.14 1.97 -24.07
N GLN A 237 -14.46 3.27 -24.12
CA GLN A 237 -13.46 4.32 -23.96
C GLN A 237 -12.96 4.41 -22.52
N ALA A 238 -13.84 4.27 -21.52
CA ALA A 238 -13.45 4.27 -20.13
C ALA A 238 -12.54 3.08 -19.81
N LEU A 239 -12.91 1.87 -20.22
CA LEU A 239 -12.11 0.65 -20.04
C LEU A 239 -10.75 0.73 -20.73
N ARG A 240 -10.68 1.26 -21.95
CA ARG A 240 -9.40 1.44 -22.64
C ARG A 240 -8.47 2.43 -21.93
N ARG A 241 -9.01 3.48 -21.32
CA ARG A 241 -8.23 4.42 -20.50
C ARG A 241 -7.73 3.77 -19.22
N SER A 242 -8.56 2.95 -18.57
CA SER A 242 -8.19 2.11 -17.44
C SER A 242 -7.00 1.23 -17.80
N LEU A 243 -7.08 0.47 -18.88
CA LEU A 243 -5.99 -0.41 -19.31
C LEU A 243 -4.69 0.36 -19.60
N VAL A 244 -4.76 1.50 -20.24
CA VAL A 244 -3.57 2.33 -20.52
C VAL A 244 -2.97 2.91 -19.23
N PHE A 245 -3.80 3.27 -18.27
CA PHE A 245 -3.36 3.67 -16.94
C PHE A 245 -2.65 2.51 -16.23
N THR A 246 -3.23 1.30 -16.20
CA THR A 246 -2.63 0.10 -15.60
C THR A 246 -1.29 -0.25 -16.26
N LEU A 247 -1.16 -0.08 -17.58
CA LEU A 247 0.13 -0.27 -18.27
C LEU A 247 1.19 0.73 -17.80
N GLY A 248 0.83 2.02 -17.67
CA GLY A 248 1.74 3.03 -17.12
C GLY A 248 2.13 2.72 -15.67
N HIS A 249 1.16 2.36 -14.84
CA HIS A 249 1.36 1.94 -13.45
C HIS A 249 2.34 0.75 -13.36
N SER A 250 2.13 -0.28 -14.16
CA SER A 250 2.97 -1.47 -14.20
C SER A 250 4.42 -1.17 -14.58
N ILE A 251 4.65 -0.23 -15.50
CA ILE A 251 6.01 0.14 -15.93
C ILE A 251 6.82 0.71 -14.75
N THR A 252 6.26 1.68 -14.03
CA THR A 252 6.98 2.31 -12.91
C THR A 252 7.07 1.40 -11.70
N LEU A 253 6.03 0.65 -11.39
CA LEU A 253 6.04 -0.36 -10.36
C LEU A 253 7.15 -1.40 -10.61
N THR A 254 7.23 -1.93 -11.84
CA THR A 254 8.29 -2.87 -12.24
C THR A 254 9.68 -2.23 -12.15
N ALA A 255 9.84 -1.01 -12.64
CA ALA A 255 11.13 -0.32 -12.63
C ALA A 255 11.68 -0.09 -11.21
N VAL A 256 10.81 0.22 -10.25
CA VAL A 256 11.20 0.36 -8.84
C VAL A 256 11.45 -1.01 -8.20
N ALA A 257 10.59 -1.99 -8.46
CA ALA A 257 10.73 -3.35 -7.95
C ALA A 257 12.05 -4.02 -8.41
N MET A 258 12.48 -3.75 -9.65
CA MET A 258 13.75 -4.24 -10.22
C MET A 258 14.96 -3.39 -9.80
N GLY A 259 14.76 -2.33 -9.01
CA GLY A 259 15.85 -1.44 -8.59
C GLY A 259 16.37 -0.51 -9.68
N TRP A 260 15.69 -0.41 -10.84
CA TRP A 260 16.08 0.50 -11.93
C TRP A 260 15.76 1.96 -11.60
N LEU A 261 14.76 2.18 -10.78
CA LEU A 261 14.41 3.47 -10.18
C LEU A 261 14.53 3.38 -8.67
N GLY A 262 15.02 4.45 -8.05
CA GLY A 262 15.02 4.58 -6.58
C GLY A 262 13.59 4.65 -6.03
N GLN A 263 13.43 4.30 -4.76
CA GLN A 263 12.14 4.44 -4.07
C GLN A 263 11.74 5.92 -4.04
N PRO A 264 10.52 6.27 -4.48
CA PRO A 264 10.04 7.63 -4.43
C PRO A 264 9.85 8.09 -2.98
N GLY A 265 10.11 9.37 -2.73
CA GLY A 265 9.83 9.97 -1.42
C GLY A 265 8.34 10.33 -1.26
N PRO A 266 7.95 10.84 -0.10
CA PRO A 266 6.55 11.17 0.24
C PRO A 266 5.93 12.25 -0.67
N TRP A 267 6.75 12.93 -1.48
CA TRP A 267 6.30 13.91 -2.46
C TRP A 267 5.39 13.32 -3.55
N ILE A 268 5.38 11.99 -3.75
CA ILE A 268 4.57 11.34 -4.79
C ILE A 268 3.06 11.40 -4.49
N GLU A 269 2.67 11.30 -3.23
CA GLU A 269 1.27 11.27 -2.82
C GLU A 269 0.48 12.55 -3.18
N PRO A 270 1.01 13.78 -2.97
CA PRO A 270 0.37 14.98 -3.49
C PRO A 270 0.16 14.93 -5.01
N PHE A 271 1.14 14.42 -5.77
CA PHE A 271 1.00 14.32 -7.22
C PHE A 271 -0.06 13.31 -7.67
N ILE A 272 -0.24 12.19 -6.94
CA ILE A 272 -1.35 11.27 -7.17
C ILE A 272 -2.69 12.01 -7.03
N ALA A 273 -2.89 12.74 -5.93
CA ALA A 273 -4.10 13.52 -5.72
C ALA A 273 -4.31 14.61 -6.80
N LEU A 274 -3.23 15.26 -7.24
CA LEU A 274 -3.25 16.22 -8.35
C LEU A 274 -3.74 15.58 -9.65
N THR A 275 -3.29 14.36 -9.99
CA THR A 275 -3.73 13.66 -11.21
C THR A 275 -5.23 13.37 -11.20
N ILE A 276 -5.81 13.05 -10.04
CA ILE A 276 -7.25 12.86 -9.86
C ILE A 276 -7.98 14.18 -10.12
N GLY A 277 -7.52 15.27 -9.48
CA GLY A 277 -8.10 16.60 -9.64
C GLY A 277 -8.08 17.07 -11.09
N VAL A 278 -6.95 16.93 -11.77
CA VAL A 278 -6.79 17.31 -13.19
C VAL A 278 -7.68 16.47 -14.10
N SER A 279 -7.75 15.15 -13.89
CA SER A 279 -8.59 14.25 -14.69
C SER A 279 -10.07 14.62 -14.59
N ALA A 280 -10.54 14.81 -13.37
CA ALA A 280 -11.93 15.19 -13.10
C ALA A 280 -12.25 16.61 -13.62
N TRP A 281 -11.31 17.55 -13.51
CA TRP A 281 -11.44 18.89 -14.08
C TRP A 281 -11.55 18.89 -15.60
N LEU A 282 -10.73 18.07 -16.28
CA LEU A 282 -10.81 17.90 -17.72
C LEU A 282 -12.13 17.23 -18.15
N ALA A 283 -12.64 16.27 -17.36
CA ALA A 283 -13.97 15.69 -17.56
C ALA A 283 -15.07 16.75 -17.40
N PHE A 284 -15.01 17.59 -16.36
CA PHE A 284 -15.93 18.73 -16.17
C PHE A 284 -15.92 19.70 -17.35
N ARG A 285 -14.74 19.96 -17.94
CA ARG A 285 -14.57 20.85 -19.11
C ARG A 285 -14.93 20.18 -20.45
N GLY A 286 -15.25 18.87 -20.45
CA GLY A 286 -15.53 18.10 -21.67
C GLY A 286 -14.32 17.90 -22.59
N ARG A 287 -13.09 18.12 -22.09
CA ARG A 287 -11.85 18.06 -22.89
C ARG A 287 -11.17 16.70 -22.91
N LEU A 288 -11.64 15.71 -22.14
CA LEU A 288 -11.11 14.33 -22.15
C LEU A 288 -11.51 13.51 -23.39
N GLN A 289 -12.23 14.10 -24.35
CA GLN A 289 -12.71 13.37 -25.53
C GLN A 289 -11.74 13.42 -26.73
N GLU A 290 -10.66 14.17 -26.65
CA GLU A 290 -9.70 14.37 -27.74
C GLU A 290 -8.73 13.18 -27.91
N ARG A 291 -7.98 13.14 -29.04
CA ARG A 291 -7.01 12.07 -29.34
C ARG A 291 -5.89 11.92 -28.29
N SER A 292 -5.57 12.99 -27.57
CA SER A 292 -4.65 13.00 -26.41
C SER A 292 -5.18 12.26 -25.19
N ALA A 293 -6.42 11.78 -25.23
CA ALA A 293 -7.12 11.16 -24.09
C ALA A 293 -6.49 9.84 -23.57
N LEU A 294 -5.52 9.26 -24.26
CA LEU A 294 -4.76 8.10 -23.80
C LEU A 294 -3.40 8.48 -23.19
N ILE A 295 -2.81 9.61 -23.59
CA ILE A 295 -1.51 10.06 -23.07
C ILE A 295 -1.63 10.40 -21.58
N LEU A 296 -2.69 11.09 -21.19
CA LEU A 296 -2.91 11.48 -19.79
C LEU A 296 -3.08 10.26 -18.86
N PRO A 297 -3.97 9.27 -19.14
CA PRO A 297 -4.04 8.07 -18.34
C PRO A 297 -2.70 7.32 -18.24
N ALA A 298 -1.93 7.22 -19.34
CA ALA A 298 -0.60 6.61 -19.31
C ALA A 298 0.36 7.35 -18.37
N ALA A 299 0.45 8.69 -18.51
CA ALA A 299 1.32 9.52 -17.67
C ALA A 299 0.91 9.47 -16.19
N PHE A 300 -0.40 9.47 -15.93
CA PHE A 300 -0.92 9.39 -14.57
C PHE A 300 -0.73 7.99 -13.96
N GLY A 301 -0.85 6.95 -14.79
CA GLY A 301 -0.47 5.59 -14.38
C GLY A 301 0.99 5.51 -13.94
N LEU A 302 1.92 6.12 -14.68
CA LEU A 302 3.33 6.20 -14.26
C LEU A 302 3.50 6.84 -12.87
N VAL A 303 2.75 7.89 -12.57
CA VAL A 303 2.78 8.56 -11.26
C VAL A 303 2.23 7.64 -10.15
N HIS A 304 1.06 7.02 -10.39
CA HIS A 304 0.43 6.13 -9.42
C HIS A 304 1.27 4.88 -9.13
N GLY A 305 1.92 4.31 -10.15
CA GLY A 305 2.81 3.15 -9.97
C GLY A 305 4.03 3.46 -9.10
N LEU A 306 4.53 4.69 -9.12
CA LEU A 306 5.58 5.13 -8.18
C LEU A 306 5.07 5.15 -6.74
N GLY A 307 3.84 5.58 -6.49
CA GLY A 307 3.29 5.65 -5.12
C GLY A 307 3.18 4.29 -4.43
N PHE A 308 2.77 3.26 -5.17
CA PHE A 308 2.66 1.91 -4.62
C PHE A 308 3.99 1.15 -4.59
N ALA A 309 4.93 1.52 -5.45
CA ALA A 309 6.20 0.83 -5.59
C ALA A 309 7.03 0.82 -4.29
N ALA A 310 6.94 1.85 -3.46
CA ALA A 310 7.62 1.91 -2.17
C ALA A 310 7.12 0.83 -1.19
N ALA A 311 5.82 0.51 -1.20
CA ALA A 311 5.23 -0.52 -0.36
C ALA A 311 5.61 -1.95 -0.80
N VAL A 312 5.86 -2.16 -2.09
CA VAL A 312 6.10 -3.48 -2.69
C VAL A 312 7.58 -3.76 -2.92
N ALA A 313 8.42 -2.74 -3.15
CA ALA A 313 9.83 -2.91 -3.52
C ALA A 313 10.61 -3.74 -2.49
N ASP A 314 10.38 -3.53 -1.20
CA ASP A 314 11.04 -4.28 -0.13
C ASP A 314 10.64 -5.77 -0.15
N ASN A 315 9.39 -6.08 -0.51
CA ASN A 315 8.89 -7.45 -0.62
C ASN A 315 9.37 -8.14 -1.90
N LEU A 316 9.51 -7.40 -3.00
CA LEU A 316 9.94 -7.95 -4.29
C LEU A 316 11.45 -8.08 -4.43
N ALA A 317 12.25 -7.35 -3.67
CA ALA A 317 13.72 -7.40 -3.74
C ALA A 317 14.33 -8.79 -3.46
N SER A 318 13.55 -9.70 -2.85
CA SER A 318 13.94 -11.06 -2.53
C SER A 318 13.58 -12.11 -3.60
N TRP A 319 12.81 -11.72 -4.65
CA TRP A 319 12.33 -12.63 -5.68
C TRP A 319 13.27 -12.69 -6.90
N SER A 320 13.26 -13.83 -7.60
CA SER A 320 13.93 -13.88 -8.90
C SER A 320 13.25 -12.97 -9.92
N ALA A 321 13.97 -12.51 -10.93
CA ALA A 321 13.40 -11.65 -11.97
C ALA A 321 12.19 -12.30 -12.68
N GLY A 322 12.21 -13.62 -12.86
CA GLY A 322 11.09 -14.37 -13.45
C GLY A 322 9.86 -14.39 -12.56
N ASP A 323 10.03 -14.58 -11.26
CA ASP A 323 8.95 -14.59 -10.30
C ASP A 323 8.33 -13.19 -10.15
N VAL A 324 9.17 -12.15 -10.11
CA VAL A 324 8.69 -10.74 -10.07
C VAL A 324 7.77 -10.45 -11.26
N VAL A 325 8.10 -10.90 -12.45
CA VAL A 325 7.25 -10.71 -13.65
C VAL A 325 5.91 -11.43 -13.47
N LEU A 326 5.90 -12.68 -12.99
CA LEU A 326 4.66 -13.44 -12.77
C LEU A 326 3.78 -12.81 -11.69
N ILE A 327 4.39 -12.38 -10.57
CA ILE A 327 3.76 -11.65 -9.47
C ILE A 327 3.08 -10.39 -9.99
N LEU A 328 3.81 -9.58 -10.76
CA LEU A 328 3.30 -8.33 -11.30
C LEU A 328 2.18 -8.53 -12.33
N ILE A 329 2.21 -9.61 -13.13
CA ILE A 329 1.11 -9.96 -14.05
C ILE A 329 -0.15 -10.30 -13.24
N GLY A 330 -0.07 -11.21 -12.27
CA GLY A 330 -1.19 -11.59 -11.41
C GLY A 330 -1.81 -10.38 -10.71
N PHE A 331 -0.95 -9.60 -10.05
CA PHE A 331 -1.33 -8.37 -9.36
C PHE A 331 -2.03 -7.37 -10.30
N ASN A 332 -1.46 -7.07 -11.46
CA ASN A 332 -2.04 -6.12 -12.41
C ASN A 332 -3.37 -6.60 -13.02
N LEU A 333 -3.56 -7.90 -13.18
CA LEU A 333 -4.87 -8.47 -13.56
C LEU A 333 -5.92 -8.21 -12.47
N GLY A 334 -5.53 -8.32 -11.20
CA GLY A 334 -6.39 -7.96 -10.07
C GLY A 334 -6.76 -6.48 -10.06
N VAL A 335 -5.77 -5.60 -10.24
CA VAL A 335 -5.96 -4.15 -10.37
C VAL A 335 -6.97 -3.85 -11.49
N GLU A 336 -6.77 -4.40 -12.69
CA GLU A 336 -7.66 -4.16 -13.83
C GLU A 336 -9.07 -4.70 -13.58
N GLY A 337 -9.20 -5.85 -12.92
CA GLY A 337 -10.48 -6.43 -12.50
C GLY A 337 -11.27 -5.50 -11.58
N ALA A 338 -10.61 -4.95 -10.55
CA ALA A 338 -11.23 -4.01 -9.61
C ALA A 338 -11.60 -2.69 -10.28
N GLN A 339 -10.73 -2.14 -11.13
CA GLN A 339 -11.00 -0.93 -11.90
C GLN A 339 -12.19 -1.10 -12.86
N ALA A 340 -12.26 -2.24 -13.55
CA ALA A 340 -13.39 -2.58 -14.41
C ALA A 340 -14.69 -2.68 -13.60
N LEU A 341 -14.65 -3.22 -12.38
CA LEU A 341 -15.79 -3.25 -11.48
C LEU A 341 -16.24 -1.83 -11.09
N VAL A 342 -15.33 -0.95 -10.71
CA VAL A 342 -15.64 0.47 -10.38
C VAL A 342 -16.32 1.16 -11.57
N ILE A 343 -15.75 1.02 -12.77
CA ILE A 343 -16.31 1.58 -14.01
C ILE A 343 -17.68 0.97 -14.30
N GLY A 344 -17.85 -0.35 -14.13
CA GLY A 344 -19.11 -1.05 -14.33
C GLY A 344 -20.22 -0.59 -13.38
N VAL A 345 -19.89 -0.40 -12.10
CA VAL A 345 -20.81 0.15 -11.10
C VAL A 345 -21.21 1.58 -11.49
N ALA A 346 -20.24 2.44 -11.83
CA ALA A 346 -20.53 3.80 -12.27
C ALA A 346 -21.44 3.81 -13.52
N ALA A 347 -21.16 2.96 -14.51
CA ALA A 347 -21.97 2.83 -15.71
C ALA A 347 -23.41 2.38 -15.41
N THR A 348 -23.57 1.40 -14.50
CA THR A 348 -24.87 0.90 -14.07
C THR A 348 -25.68 1.98 -13.35
N LEU A 349 -25.05 2.75 -12.47
CA LEU A 349 -25.69 3.89 -11.79
C LEU A 349 -26.14 4.95 -12.79
N PHE A 350 -25.32 5.29 -13.79
CA PHE A 350 -25.69 6.25 -14.84
C PHE A 350 -26.80 5.71 -15.75
N TRP A 351 -26.77 4.43 -16.08
CA TRP A 351 -27.86 3.78 -16.80
C TRP A 351 -29.19 3.87 -16.01
N ALA A 352 -29.16 3.64 -14.69
CA ALA A 352 -30.33 3.77 -13.84
C ALA A 352 -30.87 5.21 -13.79
N THR A 353 -29.97 6.22 -13.72
CA THR A 353 -30.37 7.64 -13.76
C THR A 353 -30.99 8.00 -15.11
N ALA A 354 -30.50 7.46 -16.23
CA ALA A 354 -31.08 7.66 -17.54
C ALA A 354 -32.50 7.04 -17.63
N ARG A 355 -32.71 5.85 -17.04
CA ARG A 355 -34.05 5.22 -16.93
C ARG A 355 -35.00 6.07 -16.09
N ALA A 356 -34.52 6.71 -15.04
CA ALA A 356 -35.26 7.64 -14.18
C ALA A 356 -35.44 9.04 -14.83
N LYS A 357 -35.04 9.21 -16.12
CA LYS A 357 -35.10 10.48 -16.85
C LYS A 357 -34.44 11.65 -16.15
N LEU A 358 -33.39 11.39 -15.35
CA LEU A 358 -32.60 12.44 -14.71
C LEU A 358 -31.67 13.11 -15.74
N PRO A 359 -31.31 14.39 -15.55
CA PRO A 359 -30.46 15.13 -16.50
C PRO A 359 -29.00 14.66 -16.43
N GLU A 360 -28.66 13.62 -17.20
CA GLU A 360 -27.34 12.95 -17.20
C GLU A 360 -26.18 13.93 -17.34
N ALA A 361 -26.28 14.90 -18.27
CA ALA A 361 -25.20 15.88 -18.50
C ALA A 361 -24.92 16.76 -17.27
N LYS A 362 -25.97 17.15 -16.53
CA LYS A 362 -25.82 17.92 -15.29
C LYS A 362 -25.21 17.07 -14.19
N LEU A 363 -25.62 15.80 -14.10
CA LEU A 363 -25.10 14.86 -13.09
C LEU A 363 -23.60 14.55 -13.36
N ARG A 364 -23.24 14.23 -14.61
CA ARG A 364 -21.83 14.05 -15.01
C ARG A 364 -20.99 15.27 -14.64
N ARG A 365 -21.47 16.45 -15.00
CA ARG A 365 -20.74 17.70 -14.74
C ARG A 365 -20.61 18.00 -13.24
N GLY A 366 -21.70 17.81 -12.47
CA GLY A 366 -21.69 18.01 -11.02
C GLY A 366 -20.73 17.05 -10.31
N LEU A 367 -20.77 15.75 -10.64
CA LEU A 367 -19.88 14.75 -10.09
C LEU A 367 -18.42 14.99 -10.50
N SER A 368 -18.16 15.36 -11.77
CA SER A 368 -16.80 15.70 -12.20
C SER A 368 -16.23 16.87 -11.40
N LEU A 369 -17.04 17.90 -11.13
CA LEU A 369 -16.62 19.04 -10.30
C LEU A 369 -16.35 18.60 -8.85
N ALA A 370 -17.22 17.76 -8.26
CA ALA A 370 -17.03 17.26 -6.91
C ALA A 370 -15.72 16.45 -6.77
N VAL A 371 -15.46 15.52 -7.69
CA VAL A 371 -14.22 14.75 -7.71
C VAL A 371 -13.00 15.66 -7.94
N ALA A 372 -13.10 16.68 -8.81
CA ALA A 372 -12.02 17.63 -9.01
C ALA A 372 -11.68 18.41 -7.74
N LEU A 373 -12.69 18.91 -7.05
CA LEU A 373 -12.51 19.64 -5.78
C LEU A 373 -11.91 18.73 -4.70
N THR A 374 -12.33 17.47 -4.61
CA THR A 374 -11.75 16.49 -3.70
C THR A 374 -10.27 16.25 -4.04
N GLY A 375 -9.93 15.98 -5.29
CA GLY A 375 -8.54 15.72 -5.71
C GLY A 375 -7.62 16.93 -5.47
N PHE A 376 -8.06 18.15 -5.80
CA PHE A 376 -7.28 19.37 -5.51
C PHE A 376 -7.21 19.66 -4.01
N GLY A 377 -8.29 19.41 -3.25
CA GLY A 377 -8.30 19.57 -1.80
C GLY A 377 -7.29 18.65 -1.11
N VAL A 378 -7.27 17.36 -1.48
CA VAL A 378 -6.31 16.39 -0.98
C VAL A 378 -4.88 16.74 -1.41
N PHE A 379 -4.69 17.21 -2.65
CA PHE A 379 -3.39 17.69 -3.12
C PHE A 379 -2.84 18.79 -2.21
N VAL A 380 -3.64 19.84 -1.93
CA VAL A 380 -3.22 20.95 -1.07
C VAL A 380 -2.99 20.47 0.36
N TRP A 381 -3.88 19.61 0.89
CA TRP A 381 -3.78 19.06 2.23
C TRP A 381 -2.48 18.27 2.45
N ARG A 382 -2.14 17.36 1.50
CA ARG A 382 -0.87 16.61 1.53
C ARG A 382 0.35 17.50 1.30
N LEU A 383 0.25 18.51 0.41
CA LEU A 383 1.34 19.44 0.14
C LEU A 383 1.71 20.29 1.36
N LEU A 384 0.73 20.61 2.22
CA LEU A 384 0.95 21.34 3.47
C LEU A 384 1.41 20.46 4.64
N GLY A 385 1.61 19.16 4.42
CA GLY A 385 2.01 18.21 5.47
C GLY A 385 0.95 18.03 6.55
N LEU A 386 -0.33 18.16 6.19
CA LEU A 386 -1.46 18.01 7.11
C LEU A 386 -2.06 16.59 7.08
N GLY A 387 -1.45 15.65 6.31
CA GLY A 387 -1.93 14.29 6.11
C GLY A 387 -0.87 13.25 6.16
#